data_a1b7b75d8c4c0be9bc7f1d03209f9e77
#
_entry.id   a1b7b75d8c4c0be9bc7f1d03209f9e77
#
_cell.length_a   1.000
_cell.length_b   1.000
_cell.length_c   1.000
_cell.angle_alpha   90.00
_cell.angle_beta   90.00
_cell.angle_gamma   90.00
#
_symmetry.space_group_name_H-M   'P 1'
#
loop_
_entity.id
_entity.type
_entity.pdbx_description
1 polymer ?
#
loop_
_entity_poly.entity_id
_entity_poly.type
_entity_poly.pdbx_seq_one_letter_code
_entity_poly.pdbx_strand_id
1 'polypeptide(L)'
;MKEIDLFEALKENYIPDLVKNDNEFGTFDCSSEKYKTHIELKCRKWHYEQQIIEKDKYDRLCDIPGKVKYIVSDPTGVFSYDIKNIPEPTWENRSMPATTEFDCRDFVMKKVGYWNYNYQGKLIDL
;
A
#
# COMPACT_ATOMS: atom_id res chain seq x y z
N MET A 1 1.61 7.35 12.47
CA MET A 1 2.49 6.15 12.35
C MET A 1 3.38 6.33 11.13
N LYS A 2 4.66 6.07 11.29
CA LYS A 2 5.62 6.09 10.18
C LYS A 2 5.73 4.70 9.56
N GLU A 3 6.27 4.64 8.34
CA GLU A 3 6.44 3.37 7.64
C GLU A 3 7.25 2.34 8.45
N ILE A 4 8.32 2.79 9.11
CA ILE A 4 9.14 1.90 9.96
C ILE A 4 8.33 1.33 11.13
N ASP A 5 7.46 2.12 11.72
CA ASP A 5 6.60 1.65 12.82
C ASP A 5 5.61 0.59 12.32
N LEU A 6 5.05 0.81 11.13
CA LEU A 6 4.14 -0.16 10.50
C LEU A 6 4.89 -1.46 10.18
N PHE A 7 6.09 -1.36 9.61
CA PHE A 7 6.93 -2.53 9.34
C PHE A 7 7.18 -3.35 10.62
N GLU A 8 7.60 -2.68 11.69
CA GLU A 8 7.89 -3.34 12.96
C GLU A 8 6.66 -3.98 13.58
N ALA A 9 5.51 -3.31 13.52
CA ALA A 9 4.25 -3.84 14.03
C ALA A 9 3.83 -5.11 13.27
N LEU A 10 3.97 -5.12 11.95
CA LEU A 10 3.65 -6.30 11.14
C LEU A 10 4.60 -7.44 11.43
N LYS A 11 5.90 -7.16 11.55
CA LYS A 11 6.91 -8.17 11.87
C LYS A 11 6.68 -8.80 13.24
N GLU A 12 6.37 -7.97 14.22
CA GLU A 12 6.17 -8.43 15.59
C GLU A 12 4.90 -9.26 15.78
N ASN A 13 3.80 -8.87 15.10
CA ASN A 13 2.47 -9.43 15.38
C ASN A 13 1.99 -10.46 14.36
N TYR A 14 2.48 -10.42 13.10
CA TYR A 14 1.89 -11.22 12.02
C TYR A 14 2.90 -11.97 11.17
N ILE A 15 4.02 -11.34 10.83
CA ILE A 15 4.96 -11.86 9.83
C ILE A 15 6.38 -11.82 10.42
N PRO A 16 6.75 -12.79 11.27
CA PRO A 16 8.04 -12.74 11.97
C PRO A 16 9.27 -12.72 11.07
N ASP A 17 9.18 -13.25 9.86
CA ASP A 17 10.28 -13.29 8.90
C ASP A 17 10.30 -12.11 7.93
N LEU A 18 9.50 -11.07 8.20
CA LEU A 18 9.41 -9.90 7.32
C LEU A 18 10.77 -9.19 7.21
N VAL A 19 11.20 -8.91 5.98
CA VAL A 19 12.45 -8.22 5.69
C VAL A 19 12.19 -7.04 4.76
N LYS A 20 12.92 -5.95 4.97
CA LYS A 20 12.86 -4.78 4.10
C LYS A 20 13.50 -5.08 2.75
N ASN A 21 12.94 -4.47 1.71
CA ASN A 21 13.59 -4.47 0.41
C ASN A 21 14.80 -3.51 0.46
N ASP A 22 15.99 -4.01 0.18
CA ASP A 22 17.22 -3.22 0.18
C ASP A 22 17.33 -2.25 -0.99
N ASN A 23 16.53 -2.46 -2.03
CA ASN A 23 16.49 -1.57 -3.19
C ASN A 23 15.56 -0.40 -2.90
N GLU A 24 16.13 0.78 -2.67
CA GLU A 24 15.41 2.02 -2.39
C GLU A 24 14.38 2.38 -3.47
N PHE A 25 14.67 2.02 -4.72
CA PHE A 25 13.77 2.24 -5.86
C PHE A 25 12.97 1.00 -6.24
N GLY A 26 12.94 0.00 -5.36
CA GLY A 26 12.18 -1.22 -5.58
C GLY A 26 10.68 -1.00 -5.62
N THR A 27 9.99 -1.92 -6.26
CA THR A 27 8.55 -1.84 -6.48
C THR A 27 7.74 -2.09 -5.20
N PHE A 28 8.34 -2.76 -4.21
CA PHE A 28 7.70 -3.08 -2.93
C PHE A 28 8.61 -2.72 -1.76
N ASP A 29 8.04 -2.55 -0.57
CA ASP A 29 8.77 -2.10 0.62
C ASP A 29 9.37 -3.23 1.43
N CYS A 30 8.71 -4.36 1.51
CA CYS A 30 9.15 -5.52 2.29
C CYS A 30 8.55 -6.81 1.77
N SER A 31 9.06 -7.94 2.26
CA SER A 31 8.60 -9.25 1.82
C SER A 31 8.74 -10.30 2.90
N SER A 32 7.97 -11.39 2.74
CA SER A 32 8.05 -12.59 3.55
C SER A 32 8.28 -13.79 2.63
N GLU A 33 9.37 -14.51 2.84
CA GLU A 33 9.63 -15.74 2.09
C GLU A 33 8.72 -16.86 2.57
N LYS A 34 8.48 -16.95 3.87
CA LYS A 34 7.60 -17.96 4.46
C LYS A 34 6.21 -17.94 3.84
N TYR A 35 5.64 -16.75 3.66
CA TYR A 35 4.30 -16.58 3.07
C TYR A 35 4.34 -16.27 1.58
N LYS A 36 5.53 -16.19 0.99
CA LYS A 36 5.74 -15.87 -0.44
C LYS A 36 4.98 -14.62 -0.86
N THR A 37 5.09 -13.57 -0.04
CA THR A 37 4.32 -12.35 -0.17
C THR A 37 5.23 -11.14 -0.27
N HIS A 38 4.94 -10.26 -1.22
CA HIS A 38 5.55 -8.94 -1.34
C HIS A 38 4.56 -7.90 -0.85
N ILE A 39 5.05 -6.89 -0.15
CA ILE A 39 4.19 -5.92 0.55
C ILE A 39 4.62 -4.50 0.23
N GLU A 40 3.66 -3.68 -0.18
CA GLU A 40 3.78 -2.24 -0.27
C GLU A 40 3.10 -1.62 0.95
N LEU A 41 3.80 -0.73 1.64
CA LEU A 41 3.30 -0.07 2.84
C LEU A 41 2.84 1.35 2.55
N LYS A 42 1.75 1.76 3.17
CA LYS A 42 1.25 3.13 3.08
C LYS A 42 0.74 3.60 4.44
N CYS A 43 1.22 4.75 4.89
CA CYS A 43 0.75 5.38 6.12
C CYS A 43 -0.07 6.63 5.78
N ARG A 44 -1.31 6.68 6.26
CA ARG A 44 -2.25 7.78 6.03
C ARG A 44 -2.50 8.53 7.33
N LYS A 45 -2.60 9.86 7.24
CA LYS A 45 -2.96 10.69 8.40
C LYS A 45 -4.45 10.68 8.70
N TRP A 46 -5.28 10.35 7.71
CA TRP A 46 -6.73 10.40 7.78
C TRP A 46 -7.33 9.08 7.35
N HIS A 47 -8.50 8.76 7.87
CA HIS A 47 -9.30 7.63 7.40
C HIS A 47 -10.09 8.03 6.15
N TYR A 48 -10.06 7.16 5.13
CA TYR A 48 -10.84 7.32 3.90
C TYR A 48 -11.68 6.06 3.68
N GLU A 49 -12.92 6.24 3.27
CA GLU A 49 -13.81 5.10 2.96
C GLU A 49 -13.33 4.30 1.75
N GLN A 50 -12.66 4.98 0.82
CA GLN A 50 -12.05 4.35 -0.35
C GLN A 50 -10.57 4.63 -0.36
N GLN A 51 -9.76 3.59 -0.60
CA GLN A 51 -8.32 3.76 -0.75
C GLN A 51 -7.99 4.09 -2.19
N ILE A 52 -7.24 5.16 -2.38
CA ILE A 52 -6.75 5.59 -3.69
C ILE A 52 -5.42 4.89 -3.99
N ILE A 53 -5.26 4.46 -5.25
CA ILE A 53 -3.99 3.96 -5.76
C ILE A 53 -3.74 4.52 -7.15
N GLU A 54 -2.49 4.91 -7.43
CA GLU A 54 -2.08 5.32 -8.77
C GLU A 54 -1.95 4.11 -9.68
N LYS A 55 -2.39 4.25 -10.93
CA LYS A 55 -2.36 3.15 -11.90
C LYS A 55 -0.94 2.62 -12.13
N ASP A 56 0.05 3.51 -12.22
CA ASP A 56 1.44 3.08 -12.42
C ASP A 56 1.93 2.19 -11.29
N LYS A 57 1.59 2.52 -10.06
CA LYS A 57 1.92 1.69 -8.90
C LYS A 57 1.19 0.36 -8.94
N TYR A 58 -0.10 0.38 -9.24
CA TYR A 58 -0.90 -0.83 -9.37
C TYR A 58 -0.33 -1.79 -10.41
N ASP A 59 0.00 -1.27 -11.60
CA ASP A 59 0.55 -2.08 -12.67
C ASP A 59 1.89 -2.71 -12.27
N ARG A 60 2.77 -1.95 -11.64
CA ARG A 60 4.07 -2.46 -11.17
C ARG A 60 3.91 -3.53 -10.09
N LEU A 61 2.97 -3.36 -9.18
CA LEU A 61 2.71 -4.35 -8.14
C LEU A 61 2.12 -5.63 -8.72
N CYS A 62 1.22 -5.53 -9.70
CA CYS A 62 0.65 -6.69 -10.38
C CYS A 62 1.68 -7.48 -11.18
N ASP A 63 2.77 -6.86 -11.63
CA ASP A 63 3.84 -7.53 -12.37
C ASP A 63 4.76 -8.36 -11.46
N ILE A 64 4.73 -8.14 -10.15
CA ILE A 64 5.51 -8.93 -9.20
C ILE A 64 4.96 -10.36 -9.15
N PRO A 65 5.80 -11.41 -9.37
CA PRO A 65 5.32 -12.78 -9.24
C PRO A 65 4.85 -13.10 -7.82
N GLY A 66 3.83 -13.94 -7.73
CA GLY A 66 3.32 -14.40 -6.43
C GLY A 66 2.31 -13.48 -5.80
N LYS A 67 2.14 -13.60 -4.49
CA LYS A 67 1.18 -12.81 -3.73
C LYS A 67 1.72 -11.41 -3.45
N VAL A 68 0.87 -10.40 -3.64
CA VAL A 68 1.22 -9.01 -3.38
C VAL A 68 0.13 -8.36 -2.54
N LYS A 69 0.54 -7.74 -1.44
CA LYS A 69 -0.39 -7.03 -0.56
C LYS A 69 -0.04 -5.55 -0.49
N TYR A 70 -1.08 -4.73 -0.46
CA TYR A 70 -1.01 -3.31 -0.18
C TYR A 70 -1.55 -3.10 1.23
N ILE A 71 -0.67 -2.72 2.16
CA ILE A 71 -1.03 -2.59 3.57
C ILE A 71 -1.01 -1.12 3.96
N VAL A 72 -2.14 -0.65 4.47
CA VAL A 72 -2.38 0.75 4.79
C VAL A 72 -2.63 0.90 6.28
N SER A 73 -1.91 1.81 6.93
CA SER A 73 -2.25 2.26 8.28
C SER A 73 -2.93 3.62 8.21
N ASP A 74 -3.97 3.79 9.02
CA ASP A 74 -4.65 5.06 9.24
C ASP A 74 -5.04 5.19 10.71
N PRO A 75 -5.66 6.30 11.14
CA PRO A 75 -6.04 6.47 12.56
C PRO A 75 -7.00 5.41 13.11
N THR A 76 -7.67 4.64 12.26
CA THR A 76 -8.64 3.62 12.69
C THR A 76 -8.06 2.21 12.72
N GLY A 77 -6.88 1.98 12.14
CA GLY A 77 -6.28 0.64 12.15
C GLY A 77 -5.32 0.38 11.01
N VAL A 78 -4.98 -0.88 10.84
CA VAL A 78 -4.13 -1.38 9.76
C VAL A 78 -4.94 -2.33 8.88
N PHE A 79 -4.93 -2.07 7.59
CA PHE A 79 -5.77 -2.79 6.62
C PHE A 79 -4.92 -3.37 5.51
N SER A 80 -5.29 -4.57 5.06
CA SER A 80 -4.57 -5.28 4.00
C SER A 80 -5.47 -5.46 2.78
N TYR A 81 -4.91 -5.17 1.61
CA TYR A 81 -5.56 -5.42 0.32
C TYR A 81 -4.73 -6.47 -0.44
N ASP A 82 -5.35 -7.59 -0.77
CA ASP A 82 -4.72 -8.62 -1.59
C ASP A 82 -4.94 -8.27 -3.06
N ILE A 83 -3.98 -7.55 -3.65
CA ILE A 83 -4.14 -6.85 -4.92
C ILE A 83 -4.60 -7.75 -6.06
N LYS A 84 -4.07 -8.96 -6.15
CA LYS A 84 -4.38 -9.88 -7.26
C LYS A 84 -5.70 -10.61 -7.10
N ASN A 85 -6.31 -10.54 -5.92
CA ASN A 85 -7.56 -11.26 -5.61
C ASN A 85 -8.76 -10.33 -5.42
N ILE A 86 -8.56 -9.02 -5.55
CA ILE A 86 -9.65 -8.04 -5.51
C ILE A 86 -9.86 -7.45 -6.90
N PRO A 87 -11.07 -6.93 -7.21
CA PRO A 87 -11.34 -6.36 -8.53
C PRO A 87 -10.40 -5.19 -8.85
N GLU A 88 -9.97 -5.11 -10.11
CA GLU A 88 -9.22 -3.96 -10.59
C GLU A 88 -10.07 -2.70 -10.47
N PRO A 89 -9.51 -1.58 -9.94
CA PRO A 89 -10.25 -0.33 -9.86
C PRO A 89 -10.61 0.20 -11.25
N THR A 90 -11.66 1.02 -11.32
CA THR A 90 -11.92 1.83 -12.50
C THR A 90 -11.00 3.05 -12.46
N TRP A 91 -10.32 3.32 -13.57
CA TRP A 91 -9.31 4.36 -13.62
C TRP A 91 -9.89 5.69 -14.10
N GLU A 92 -9.48 6.77 -13.44
CA GLU A 92 -9.85 8.13 -13.81
C GLU A 92 -8.64 9.05 -13.72
N ASN A 93 -8.68 10.15 -14.47
CA ASN A 93 -7.64 11.17 -14.38
C ASN A 93 -7.95 12.12 -13.22
N ARG A 94 -6.94 12.42 -12.43
CA ARG A 94 -7.06 13.32 -11.29
C ARG A 94 -5.79 14.15 -11.12
N SER A 95 -5.95 15.41 -10.73
CA SER A 95 -4.83 16.26 -10.33
C SER A 95 -4.28 15.78 -8.99
N MET A 96 -3.02 15.41 -8.97
CA MET A 96 -2.33 14.87 -7.79
C MET A 96 -0.99 15.56 -7.59
N PRO A 97 -0.47 15.60 -6.36
CA PRO A 97 0.90 16.08 -6.14
C PRO A 97 1.89 15.28 -7.00
N ALA A 98 2.85 16.00 -7.60
CA ALA A 98 3.86 15.36 -8.45
C ALA A 98 4.78 14.41 -7.68
N THR A 99 4.99 14.67 -6.39
CA THR A 99 5.81 13.85 -5.50
C THR A 99 5.05 13.56 -4.21
N THR A 100 5.59 12.65 -3.40
CA THR A 100 5.03 12.33 -2.07
C THR A 100 5.56 13.26 -0.97
N GLU A 101 6.37 14.26 -1.31
CA GLU A 101 6.88 15.22 -0.34
C GLU A 101 5.74 16.04 0.26
N PHE A 102 5.84 16.30 1.56
CA PHE A 102 4.78 16.94 2.35
C PHE A 102 4.40 18.32 1.83
N ASP A 103 5.38 19.10 1.34
CA ASP A 103 5.20 20.46 0.86
C ASP A 103 5.22 20.59 -0.67
N CYS A 104 4.98 19.48 -1.36
CA CYS A 104 4.91 19.50 -2.83
C CYS A 104 3.82 20.45 -3.30
N ARG A 105 4.20 21.43 -4.13
CA ARG A 105 3.29 22.43 -4.71
C ARG A 105 3.00 22.20 -6.19
N ASP A 106 3.72 21.25 -6.79
CA ASP A 106 3.52 20.90 -8.18
C ASP A 106 2.48 19.80 -8.30
N PHE A 107 1.50 20.00 -9.17
CA PHE A 107 0.44 19.05 -9.43
C PHE A 107 0.49 18.59 -10.87
N VAL A 108 0.24 17.31 -11.08
CA VAL A 108 0.20 16.67 -12.39
C VAL A 108 -1.05 15.83 -12.50
N MET A 109 -1.50 15.56 -13.73
CA MET A 109 -2.61 14.64 -13.96
C MET A 109 -2.09 13.20 -13.87
N LYS A 110 -2.71 12.41 -13.01
CA LYS A 110 -2.40 10.99 -12.84
C LYS A 110 -3.65 10.17 -13.00
N LYS A 111 -3.49 8.95 -13.52
CA LYS A 111 -4.57 7.96 -13.49
C LYS A 111 -4.60 7.31 -12.12
N VAL A 112 -5.76 7.34 -11.49
CA VAL A 112 -5.99 6.79 -10.17
C VAL A 112 -7.25 5.95 -10.15
N GLY A 113 -7.29 5.00 -9.23
CA GLY A 113 -8.46 4.20 -8.95
C GLY A 113 -8.71 4.11 -7.45
N TYR A 114 -9.87 3.59 -7.09
CA TYR A 114 -10.29 3.50 -5.70
C TYR A 114 -10.74 2.09 -5.39
N TRP A 115 -10.34 1.58 -4.23
CA TRP A 115 -10.90 0.36 -3.66
C TRP A 115 -11.88 0.70 -2.57
N ASN A 116 -13.03 0.03 -2.60
CA ASN A 116 -14.02 0.14 -1.56
C ASN A 116 -13.53 -0.50 -0.27
N TYR A 117 -14.01 0.01 0.83
CA TYR A 117 -13.77 -0.52 2.18
C TYR A 117 -13.97 -2.03 2.26
N ASN A 118 -14.94 -2.59 1.53
CA ASN A 118 -15.29 -4.01 1.58
C ASN A 118 -14.20 -4.96 1.07
N TYR A 119 -13.18 -4.45 0.37
CA TYR A 119 -12.10 -5.28 -0.19
C TYR A 119 -10.90 -5.40 0.73
N GLN A 120 -10.93 -4.78 1.89
CA GLN A 120 -9.83 -4.80 2.83
C GLN A 120 -10.07 -5.79 3.96
N GLY A 121 -8.97 -6.39 4.43
CA GLY A 121 -8.96 -7.15 5.68
C GLY A 121 -8.33 -6.30 6.79
N LYS A 122 -9.02 -6.13 7.90
CA LYS A 122 -8.48 -5.39 9.04
C LYS A 122 -7.51 -6.27 9.82
N LEU A 123 -6.28 -5.79 9.99
CA LEU A 123 -5.23 -6.53 10.70
C LEU A 123 -5.07 -6.08 12.15
N ILE A 124 -5.03 -4.76 12.38
CA ILE A 124 -4.75 -4.20 13.70
C ILE A 124 -5.71 -3.03 13.94
N ASP A 125 -6.26 -2.97 15.16
CA ASP A 125 -6.98 -1.81 15.66
C ASP A 125 -5.98 -0.84 16.30
N LEU A 126 -6.06 0.42 15.90
CA LEU A 126 -5.24 1.48 16.48
C LEU A 126 -6.06 2.35 17.43
#